data_9c777e57538382cdf254f6acfcd5367c
#
_entry.id   9c777e57538382cdf254f6acfcd5367c
#
_cell.length_a   1.000
_cell.length_b   1.000
_cell.length_c   1.000
_cell.angle_alpha   90.00
_cell.angle_beta   90.00
_cell.angle_gamma   90.00
#
_symmetry.space_group_name_H-M   'P 1'
#
loop_
_entity.id
_entity.type
_entity.pdbx_description
1 polymer ?
#
loop_
_entity_poly.entity_id
_entity_poly.type
_entity_poly.pdbx_seq_one_letter_code
_entity_poly.pdbx_strand_id
1 'polypeptide(L)'
;MGVIGCTLWMSSCKQAPEAQTRVNYAIMKVTTADKELSTSYSATIRGRQDIDIYPQVSGTIERLCVSEGEKVRKGQLLFIIDQVPYKAALTTALANVEAAKAGLATAELAYTSTKELYVQKVVSQYNLKTAENNYLTAKAQLSQAQAQEVSARNNLSYTEVKSPSDGVVGALPFRVGALVSPGIQQPLTTVSDNSDMYVYFSMTENQLLSLTRQYGSMDEALKNMPEVELRLNDNSIYDEHGIIESISGVIDRQTGTVVARAVFPNESRLLHSGASGNVVIPSVYKDCIVIPQGATVQLQDKTIAYKVVDGKAVSTLISVAGINDGREYVVLDGLKAGDEIISEGAGLIREGTVVK
;
A
#
# COMPACT_ATOMS: atom_id res chain seq x y z
N MET A 1 -58.70 11.62 -88.51
CA MET A 1 -57.62 10.84 -87.91
C MET A 1 -56.66 11.83 -87.28
N GLY A 2 -56.74 11.94 -85.99
CA GLY A 2 -56.14 13.01 -85.23
C GLY A 2 -54.77 12.63 -84.68
N VAL A 3 -53.85 13.54 -84.74
CA VAL A 3 -52.56 13.48 -84.00
C VAL A 3 -52.61 14.59 -82.98
N ILE A 4 -52.70 14.18 -81.70
CA ILE A 4 -52.63 15.07 -80.53
C ILE A 4 -51.18 15.22 -80.14
N GLY A 5 -50.65 16.49 -80.33
CA GLY A 5 -49.35 16.91 -79.86
C GLY A 5 -49.34 17.20 -78.36
N CYS A 6 -48.52 16.52 -77.58
CA CYS A 6 -48.38 16.72 -76.17
C CYS A 6 -47.16 17.66 -75.92
N THR A 7 -47.43 18.91 -75.55
CA THR A 7 -46.38 19.91 -75.23
C THR A 7 -46.00 19.71 -73.76
N LEU A 8 -44.74 19.26 -73.49
CA LEU A 8 -44.12 19.20 -72.19
C LEU A 8 -43.69 20.60 -71.71
N TRP A 9 -44.32 21.10 -70.68
CA TRP A 9 -43.87 22.26 -69.92
C TRP A 9 -42.76 21.85 -68.95
N MET A 10 -41.55 22.27 -69.19
CA MET A 10 -40.44 22.18 -68.22
C MET A 10 -40.59 23.29 -67.17
N SER A 11 -41.06 22.98 -66.00
CA SER A 11 -40.99 23.86 -64.84
C SER A 11 -39.57 23.85 -64.25
N SER A 12 -38.85 24.92 -64.47
CA SER A 12 -37.56 25.23 -63.84
C SER A 12 -37.82 25.56 -62.36
N CYS A 13 -37.51 24.64 -61.44
CA CYS A 13 -37.42 24.95 -60.02
C CYS A 13 -36.25 25.87 -59.79
N LYS A 14 -36.47 27.15 -59.56
CA LYS A 14 -35.49 28.01 -58.87
C LYS A 14 -35.28 27.49 -57.46
N GLN A 15 -34.10 26.98 -57.22
CA GLN A 15 -33.63 26.70 -55.83
C GLN A 15 -33.64 28.04 -55.07
N ALA A 16 -34.50 28.14 -54.07
CA ALA A 16 -34.46 29.23 -53.11
C ALA A 16 -33.12 29.16 -52.35
N PRO A 17 -32.47 30.28 -52.08
CA PRO A 17 -31.27 30.28 -51.25
C PRO A 17 -31.68 29.73 -49.88
N GLU A 18 -30.96 28.68 -49.44
CA GLU A 18 -31.08 28.16 -48.07
C GLU A 18 -30.94 29.33 -47.10
N ALA A 19 -32.00 29.64 -46.39
CA ALA A 19 -31.96 30.60 -45.30
C ALA A 19 -30.97 30.04 -44.27
N GLN A 20 -29.77 30.54 -44.24
CA GLN A 20 -28.80 30.29 -43.18
C GLN A 20 -29.46 30.72 -41.87
N THR A 21 -29.94 29.75 -41.14
CA THR A 21 -30.44 29.94 -39.76
C THR A 21 -29.25 30.51 -38.96
N ARG A 22 -29.33 31.81 -38.70
CA ARG A 22 -28.31 32.49 -37.87
C ARG A 22 -28.43 31.97 -36.46
N VAL A 23 -27.66 30.97 -36.15
CA VAL A 23 -27.51 30.48 -34.76
C VAL A 23 -26.56 31.44 -34.06
N ASN A 24 -27.04 32.12 -33.07
CA ASN A 24 -26.21 32.99 -32.23
C ASN A 24 -25.42 32.11 -31.27
N TYR A 25 -24.12 31.98 -31.50
CA TYR A 25 -23.21 31.19 -30.66
C TYR A 25 -22.70 32.06 -29.53
N ALA A 26 -22.66 31.52 -28.33
CA ALA A 26 -22.03 32.20 -27.20
C ALA A 26 -20.51 32.26 -27.41
N ILE A 27 -19.96 33.45 -27.43
CA ILE A 27 -18.52 33.71 -27.58
C ILE A 27 -17.97 34.08 -26.21
N MET A 28 -16.82 33.51 -25.82
CA MET A 28 -16.07 33.92 -24.64
C MET A 28 -14.65 34.32 -25.01
N LYS A 29 -14.11 35.28 -24.30
CA LYS A 29 -12.71 35.64 -24.36
C LYS A 29 -11.91 34.79 -23.42
N VAL A 30 -10.87 34.14 -23.92
CA VAL A 30 -9.98 33.26 -23.12
C VAL A 30 -9.16 34.10 -22.15
N THR A 31 -9.24 33.76 -20.88
CA THR A 31 -8.47 34.40 -19.82
C THR A 31 -7.63 33.34 -19.09
N THR A 32 -6.57 33.77 -18.42
CA THR A 32 -5.81 32.91 -17.52
C THR A 32 -6.40 32.96 -16.12
N ALA A 33 -6.36 31.83 -15.44
CA ALA A 33 -6.77 31.70 -14.04
C ALA A 33 -5.93 30.60 -13.36
N ASP A 34 -5.83 30.66 -12.05
CA ASP A 34 -5.32 29.55 -11.28
C ASP A 34 -6.43 28.50 -11.13
N LYS A 35 -6.11 27.25 -11.43
CA LYS A 35 -7.06 26.14 -11.33
C LYS A 35 -6.46 25.01 -10.49
N GLU A 36 -7.18 24.64 -9.46
CA GLU A 36 -6.87 23.46 -8.68
C GLU A 36 -7.71 22.28 -9.18
N LEU A 37 -7.04 21.23 -9.55
CA LEU A 37 -7.63 19.96 -9.97
C LEU A 37 -7.14 18.88 -9.03
N SER A 38 -7.90 17.82 -8.84
CA SER A 38 -7.50 16.70 -7.99
C SER A 38 -7.67 15.38 -8.71
N THR A 39 -6.73 14.48 -8.49
CA THR A 39 -6.82 13.09 -8.94
C THR A 39 -7.13 12.22 -7.75
N SER A 40 -8.14 11.37 -7.89
CA SER A 40 -8.55 10.43 -6.86
C SER A 40 -8.12 9.01 -7.20
N TYR A 41 -7.49 8.32 -6.26
CA TYR A 41 -7.02 6.95 -6.40
C TYR A 41 -7.63 6.07 -5.32
N SER A 42 -8.21 4.95 -5.71
CA SER A 42 -8.68 3.96 -4.73
C SER A 42 -7.51 3.43 -3.93
N ALA A 43 -7.70 3.37 -2.62
CA ALA A 43 -6.62 3.06 -1.68
C ALA A 43 -7.07 2.06 -0.61
N THR A 44 -6.10 1.30 -0.13
CA THR A 44 -6.24 0.40 1.02
C THR A 44 -5.46 0.99 2.19
N ILE A 45 -6.11 1.08 3.33
CA ILE A 45 -5.56 1.62 4.57
C ILE A 45 -5.05 0.45 5.42
N ARG A 46 -3.79 0.52 5.87
CA ARG A 46 -3.19 -0.48 6.75
C ARG A 46 -2.52 0.21 7.92
N GLY A 47 -2.46 -0.48 9.06
CA GLY A 47 -1.63 -0.04 10.17
C GLY A 47 -0.15 0.02 9.77
N ARG A 48 0.62 0.79 10.50
CA ARG A 48 2.07 0.88 10.29
C ARG A 48 2.72 -0.50 10.31
N GLN A 49 2.20 -1.40 11.15
CA GLN A 49 2.65 -2.78 11.25
C GLN A 49 1.48 -3.67 11.68
N ASP A 50 1.12 -4.64 10.86
CA ASP A 50 0.16 -5.68 11.18
C ASP A 50 0.94 -6.98 11.38
N ILE A 51 0.93 -7.53 12.59
CA ILE A 51 1.67 -8.74 12.92
C ILE A 51 0.68 -9.85 13.28
N ASP A 52 0.69 -10.88 12.48
CA ASP A 52 -0.07 -12.10 12.73
C ASP A 52 0.65 -12.95 13.79
N ILE A 53 -0.06 -13.28 14.86
CA ILE A 53 0.46 -14.03 16.00
C ILE A 53 0.11 -15.50 15.83
N TYR A 54 1.14 -16.32 15.65
CA TYR A 54 1.02 -17.78 15.57
C TYR A 54 1.61 -18.45 16.79
N PRO A 55 1.04 -19.59 17.26
CA PRO A 55 1.63 -20.37 18.33
C PRO A 55 2.93 -21.04 17.85
N GLN A 56 3.94 -21.06 18.68
CA GLN A 56 5.22 -21.73 18.37
C GLN A 56 5.29 -23.15 18.93
N VAL A 57 4.32 -23.52 19.77
CA VAL A 57 4.19 -24.85 20.38
C VAL A 57 2.75 -25.34 20.28
N SER A 58 2.55 -26.65 20.36
CA SER A 58 1.23 -27.28 20.33
C SER A 58 0.63 -27.40 21.72
N GLY A 59 -0.67 -27.24 21.86
CA GLY A 59 -1.39 -27.41 23.11
C GLY A 59 -2.75 -26.77 23.11
N THR A 60 -3.50 -26.91 24.18
CA THR A 60 -4.79 -26.24 24.36
C THR A 60 -4.60 -24.85 24.94
N ILE A 61 -5.39 -23.88 24.49
CA ILE A 61 -5.42 -22.55 25.09
C ILE A 61 -6.02 -22.68 26.51
N GLU A 62 -5.20 -22.42 27.51
CA GLU A 62 -5.62 -22.43 28.92
C GLU A 62 -6.30 -21.13 29.31
N ARG A 63 -5.77 -19.98 28.82
CA ARG A 63 -6.28 -18.66 29.15
C ARG A 63 -6.06 -17.62 28.02
N LEU A 64 -7.07 -16.80 27.80
CA LEU A 64 -7.00 -15.56 27.05
C LEU A 64 -6.71 -14.43 28.04
N CYS A 65 -5.67 -13.64 27.80
CA CYS A 65 -5.24 -12.56 28.69
C CYS A 65 -5.62 -11.18 28.15
N VAL A 66 -6.26 -11.12 26.95
CA VAL A 66 -6.65 -9.90 26.27
C VAL A 66 -8.03 -10.05 25.62
N SER A 67 -8.65 -8.92 25.30
CA SER A 67 -9.92 -8.83 24.59
C SER A 67 -9.71 -8.27 23.18
N GLU A 68 -10.67 -8.52 22.28
CA GLU A 68 -10.69 -7.92 20.94
C GLU A 68 -10.76 -6.39 21.05
N GLY A 69 -9.94 -5.68 20.27
CA GLY A 69 -9.86 -4.22 20.32
C GLY A 69 -9.05 -3.63 21.48
N GLU A 70 -8.49 -4.48 22.36
CA GLU A 70 -7.68 -4.03 23.49
C GLU A 70 -6.31 -3.52 23.03
N LYS A 71 -5.85 -2.42 23.65
CA LYS A 71 -4.50 -1.89 23.45
C LYS A 71 -3.49 -2.71 24.25
N VAL A 72 -2.47 -3.18 23.56
CA VAL A 72 -1.39 -3.97 24.15
C VAL A 72 -0.04 -3.32 23.94
N ARG A 73 0.89 -3.61 24.83
CA ARG A 73 2.29 -3.20 24.74
C ARG A 73 3.17 -4.37 24.32
N LYS A 74 4.29 -4.07 23.73
CA LYS A 74 5.34 -5.06 23.44
C LYS A 74 5.69 -5.87 24.69
N GLY A 75 5.66 -7.20 24.56
CA GLY A 75 5.91 -8.13 25.66
C GLY A 75 4.69 -8.43 26.55
N GLN A 76 3.55 -7.78 26.35
CA GLN A 76 2.31 -8.08 27.07
C GLN A 76 1.81 -9.48 26.71
N LEU A 77 1.37 -10.22 27.73
CA LEU A 77 0.84 -11.58 27.58
C LEU A 77 -0.53 -11.55 26.91
N LEU A 78 -0.66 -12.33 25.83
CA LEU A 78 -1.90 -12.42 25.02
C LEU A 78 -2.64 -13.74 25.32
N PHE A 79 -1.91 -14.87 25.27
CA PHE A 79 -2.46 -16.21 25.46
C PHE A 79 -1.53 -17.04 26.36
N ILE A 80 -2.12 -17.98 27.08
CA ILE A 80 -1.41 -19.04 27.75
C ILE A 80 -1.87 -20.37 27.14
N ILE A 81 -0.90 -21.14 26.65
CA ILE A 81 -1.08 -22.53 26.19
C ILE A 81 -0.74 -23.43 27.35
N ASP A 82 -1.40 -24.60 27.49
CA ASP A 82 -1.17 -25.58 28.55
C ASP A 82 0.34 -25.80 28.78
N GLN A 83 0.78 -25.42 29.97
CA GLN A 83 2.19 -25.45 30.39
C GLN A 83 2.61 -26.76 31.03
N VAL A 84 1.67 -27.62 31.44
CA VAL A 84 1.96 -28.81 32.23
C VAL A 84 2.99 -29.73 31.57
N PRO A 85 2.84 -30.13 30.29
CA PRO A 85 3.81 -31.01 29.66
C PRO A 85 5.18 -30.35 29.47
N TYR A 86 5.23 -29.05 29.24
CA TYR A 86 6.48 -28.30 29.06
C TYR A 86 7.23 -28.08 30.36
N LYS A 87 6.54 -27.85 31.47
CA LYS A 87 7.14 -27.81 32.82
C LYS A 87 7.73 -29.14 33.21
N ALA A 88 7.02 -30.23 32.93
CA ALA A 88 7.53 -31.60 33.21
C ALA A 88 8.81 -31.88 32.36
N ALA A 89 8.80 -31.52 31.09
CA ALA A 89 9.98 -31.67 30.21
C ALA A 89 11.19 -30.87 30.72
N LEU A 90 10.98 -29.63 31.15
CA LEU A 90 12.03 -28.79 31.70
C LEU A 90 12.58 -29.40 33.03
N THR A 91 11.72 -29.88 33.92
CA THR A 91 12.13 -30.53 35.15
C THR A 91 13.01 -31.76 34.88
N THR A 92 12.64 -32.57 33.89
CA THR A 92 13.44 -33.73 33.44
C THR A 92 14.79 -33.30 32.87
N ALA A 93 14.83 -32.26 32.04
CA ALA A 93 16.07 -31.74 31.47
C ALA A 93 17.01 -31.17 32.54
N LEU A 94 16.47 -30.48 33.56
CA LEU A 94 17.24 -29.99 34.70
C LEU A 94 17.86 -31.15 35.51
N ALA A 95 17.09 -32.21 35.75
CA ALA A 95 17.61 -33.41 36.45
C ALA A 95 18.76 -34.06 35.67
N ASN A 96 18.67 -34.12 34.33
CA ASN A 96 19.75 -34.65 33.49
C ASN A 96 21.01 -33.76 33.53
N VAL A 97 20.88 -32.46 33.65
CA VAL A 97 22.01 -31.53 33.82
C VAL A 97 22.70 -31.80 35.15
N GLU A 98 21.96 -31.99 36.24
CA GLU A 98 22.55 -32.29 37.56
C GLU A 98 23.25 -33.66 37.56
N ALA A 99 22.67 -34.68 36.93
CA ALA A 99 23.31 -35.98 36.78
C ALA A 99 24.61 -35.89 35.96
N ALA A 100 24.63 -35.14 34.87
CA ALA A 100 25.81 -34.93 34.03
C ALA A 100 26.90 -34.11 34.76
N LYS A 101 26.52 -33.15 35.60
CA LYS A 101 27.46 -32.40 36.45
C LYS A 101 28.15 -33.33 37.46
N ALA A 102 27.38 -34.22 38.11
CA ALA A 102 27.94 -35.18 39.03
C ALA A 102 28.91 -36.17 38.34
N GLY A 103 28.55 -36.63 37.14
CA GLY A 103 29.41 -37.44 36.28
C GLY A 103 30.70 -36.73 35.89
N LEU A 104 30.64 -35.45 35.51
CA LEU A 104 31.81 -34.65 35.22
C LEU A 104 32.72 -34.48 36.43
N ALA A 105 32.15 -34.18 37.61
CA ALA A 105 32.94 -34.01 38.83
C ALA A 105 33.69 -35.30 39.20
N THR A 106 33.07 -36.48 39.04
CA THR A 106 33.70 -37.79 39.25
C THR A 106 34.85 -38.01 38.24
N ALA A 107 34.64 -37.74 36.96
CA ALA A 107 35.65 -37.90 35.91
C ALA A 107 36.82 -36.91 36.07
N GLU A 108 36.54 -35.68 36.51
CA GLU A 108 37.56 -34.66 36.81
C GLU A 108 38.45 -35.07 38.00
N LEU A 109 37.85 -35.58 39.08
CA LEU A 109 38.58 -36.10 40.22
C LEU A 109 39.50 -37.27 39.81
N ALA A 110 38.97 -38.22 39.03
CA ALA A 110 39.75 -39.35 38.52
C ALA A 110 40.91 -38.90 37.63
N TYR A 111 40.66 -37.93 36.70
CA TYR A 111 41.72 -37.39 35.87
C TYR A 111 42.79 -36.66 36.69
N THR A 112 42.40 -35.82 37.64
CA THR A 112 43.35 -35.06 38.50
C THR A 112 44.20 -36.00 39.32
N SER A 113 43.61 -36.99 39.99
CA SER A 113 44.36 -38.00 40.77
C SER A 113 45.29 -38.82 39.88
N THR A 114 44.87 -39.25 38.69
CA THR A 114 45.72 -40.00 37.75
C THR A 114 46.86 -39.13 37.24
N LYS A 115 46.67 -37.85 37.02
CA LYS A 115 47.70 -36.87 36.60
C LYS A 115 48.76 -36.70 37.67
N GLU A 116 48.36 -36.61 38.94
CA GLU A 116 49.31 -36.55 40.10
C GLU A 116 50.16 -37.82 40.19
N LEU A 117 49.57 -38.99 40.07
CA LEU A 117 50.27 -40.29 40.08
C LEU A 117 51.23 -40.42 38.86
N TYR A 118 50.86 -39.90 37.72
CA TYR A 118 51.72 -39.89 36.52
C TYR A 118 52.94 -39.03 36.71
N VAL A 119 52.84 -37.85 37.32
CA VAL A 119 53.97 -36.99 37.69
C VAL A 119 54.94 -37.72 38.62
N GLN A 120 54.41 -38.54 39.52
CA GLN A 120 55.17 -39.39 40.44
C GLN A 120 55.73 -40.68 39.78
N LYS A 121 55.45 -40.87 38.44
CA LYS A 121 55.83 -42.07 37.66
C LYS A 121 55.23 -43.39 38.14
N VAL A 122 54.11 -43.36 38.84
CA VAL A 122 53.40 -44.54 39.37
C VAL A 122 52.49 -45.17 38.29
N VAL A 123 51.96 -44.37 37.35
CA VAL A 123 51.05 -44.86 36.29
C VAL A 123 51.61 -44.57 34.90
N SER A 124 51.10 -45.34 33.89
CA SER A 124 51.54 -45.18 32.52
C SER A 124 50.85 -43.96 31.81
N GLN A 125 51.50 -43.48 30.74
CA GLN A 125 50.91 -42.41 29.90
C GLN A 125 49.54 -42.81 29.30
N TYR A 126 49.35 -44.11 29.03
CA TYR A 126 48.09 -44.67 28.56
C TYR A 126 46.95 -44.46 29.61
N ASN A 127 47.20 -44.71 30.88
CA ASN A 127 46.23 -44.50 31.95
C ASN A 127 45.85 -43.01 32.07
N LEU A 128 46.84 -42.12 32.03
CA LEU A 128 46.59 -40.68 32.04
C LEU A 128 45.69 -40.26 30.86
N LYS A 129 46.03 -40.71 29.62
CA LYS A 129 45.29 -40.37 28.43
C LYS A 129 43.85 -40.93 28.47
N THR A 130 43.65 -42.13 29.05
CA THR A 130 42.32 -42.72 29.24
C THR A 130 41.48 -41.88 30.21
N ALA A 131 42.06 -41.45 31.35
CA ALA A 131 41.38 -40.59 32.30
C ALA A 131 41.04 -39.21 31.71
N GLU A 132 41.94 -38.60 30.91
CA GLU A 132 41.69 -37.37 30.19
C GLU A 132 40.53 -37.51 29.21
N ASN A 133 40.51 -38.58 28.41
CA ASN A 133 39.42 -38.82 27.46
C ASN A 133 38.06 -39.02 28.16
N ASN A 134 38.05 -39.71 29.30
CA ASN A 134 36.83 -39.90 30.13
C ASN A 134 36.34 -38.53 30.66
N TYR A 135 37.23 -37.69 31.15
CA TYR A 135 36.90 -36.31 31.55
C TYR A 135 36.30 -35.49 30.40
N LEU A 136 36.95 -35.51 29.22
CA LEU A 136 36.44 -34.81 28.05
C LEU A 136 35.08 -35.35 27.61
N THR A 137 34.85 -36.65 27.66
CA THR A 137 33.56 -37.29 27.38
C THR A 137 32.48 -36.81 28.34
N ALA A 138 32.75 -36.83 29.65
CA ALA A 138 31.80 -36.33 30.65
C ALA A 138 31.50 -34.84 30.49
N LYS A 139 32.51 -34.03 30.10
CA LYS A 139 32.34 -32.61 29.76
C LYS A 139 31.41 -32.40 28.57
N ALA A 140 31.57 -33.21 27.52
CA ALA A 140 30.69 -33.19 26.35
C ALA A 140 29.23 -33.58 26.68
N GLN A 141 29.07 -34.61 27.57
CA GLN A 141 27.73 -35.02 28.07
C GLN A 141 27.04 -33.92 28.87
N LEU A 142 27.77 -33.15 29.69
CA LEU A 142 27.20 -31.99 30.39
C LEU A 142 26.76 -30.91 29.38
N SER A 143 27.58 -30.60 28.40
CA SER A 143 27.21 -29.64 27.36
C SER A 143 25.96 -30.07 26.60
N GLN A 144 25.80 -31.36 26.29
CA GLN A 144 24.62 -31.91 25.63
C GLN A 144 23.37 -31.76 26.52
N ALA A 145 23.48 -32.10 27.83
CA ALA A 145 22.38 -31.96 28.77
C ALA A 145 21.94 -30.49 28.94
N GLN A 146 22.90 -29.57 29.00
CA GLN A 146 22.63 -28.12 29.05
C GLN A 146 21.92 -27.63 27.78
N ALA A 147 22.30 -28.11 26.60
CA ALA A 147 21.59 -27.78 25.36
C ALA A 147 20.13 -28.28 25.36
N GLN A 148 19.89 -29.47 25.91
CA GLN A 148 18.52 -29.99 26.05
C GLN A 148 17.70 -29.19 27.07
N GLU A 149 18.30 -28.73 28.17
CA GLU A 149 17.65 -27.85 29.15
C GLU A 149 17.25 -26.53 28.53
N VAL A 150 18.13 -25.88 27.75
CA VAL A 150 17.84 -24.65 27.04
C VAL A 150 16.66 -24.83 26.05
N SER A 151 16.65 -25.94 25.32
CA SER A 151 15.54 -26.28 24.40
C SER A 151 14.22 -26.43 25.15
N ALA A 152 14.19 -27.17 26.25
CA ALA A 152 12.99 -27.35 27.07
C ALA A 152 12.50 -26.03 27.69
N ARG A 153 13.41 -25.16 28.12
CA ARG A 153 13.11 -23.83 28.65
C ARG A 153 12.51 -22.93 27.60
N ASN A 154 13.04 -22.94 26.36
CA ASN A 154 12.49 -22.20 25.26
C ASN A 154 11.08 -22.66 24.89
N ASN A 155 10.85 -23.98 24.81
CA ASN A 155 9.53 -24.54 24.56
C ASN A 155 8.51 -24.13 25.62
N LEU A 156 8.91 -24.10 26.90
CA LEU A 156 8.06 -23.59 27.97
C LEU A 156 7.78 -22.08 27.79
N SER A 157 8.77 -21.29 27.40
CA SER A 157 8.57 -19.86 27.18
C SER A 157 7.59 -19.56 26.03
N TYR A 158 7.55 -20.40 25.01
CA TYR A 158 6.64 -20.29 23.88
C TYR A 158 5.18 -20.62 24.23
N THR A 159 4.91 -21.22 25.38
CA THR A 159 3.54 -21.38 25.89
C THR A 159 2.92 -20.06 26.33
N GLU A 160 3.74 -19.05 26.64
CA GLU A 160 3.34 -17.69 26.92
C GLU A 160 3.42 -16.85 25.64
N VAL A 161 2.32 -16.77 24.91
CA VAL A 161 2.26 -15.97 23.68
C VAL A 161 2.17 -14.50 24.04
N LYS A 162 3.19 -13.72 23.66
CA LYS A 162 3.32 -12.29 23.98
C LYS A 162 3.25 -11.44 22.72
N SER A 163 2.81 -10.19 22.88
CA SER A 163 2.82 -9.21 21.77
C SER A 163 4.26 -8.85 21.38
N PRO A 164 4.61 -8.90 20.10
CA PRO A 164 5.93 -8.48 19.61
C PRO A 164 6.08 -6.95 19.51
N SER A 165 4.97 -6.21 19.48
CA SER A 165 4.91 -4.75 19.32
C SER A 165 3.83 -4.13 20.18
N ASP A 166 3.86 -2.81 20.33
CA ASP A 166 2.71 -2.03 20.75
C ASP A 166 1.64 -2.06 19.67
N GLY A 167 0.36 -2.01 20.04
CA GLY A 167 -0.71 -2.03 19.06
C GLY A 167 -2.10 -2.32 19.63
N VAL A 168 -3.02 -2.69 18.75
CA VAL A 168 -4.40 -3.09 19.09
C VAL A 168 -4.61 -4.53 18.65
N VAL A 169 -5.21 -5.33 19.53
CA VAL A 169 -5.54 -6.72 19.26
C VAL A 169 -6.72 -6.80 18.29
N GLY A 170 -6.55 -7.58 17.23
CA GLY A 170 -7.60 -7.86 16.25
C GLY A 170 -8.62 -8.88 16.78
N ALA A 171 -9.25 -9.62 15.84
CA ALA A 171 -10.17 -10.70 16.19
C ALA A 171 -9.45 -11.86 16.92
N LEU A 172 -10.17 -12.54 17.80
CA LEU A 172 -9.72 -13.70 18.57
C LEU A 172 -10.52 -14.94 18.13
N PRO A 173 -10.15 -15.60 17.01
CA PRO A 173 -10.91 -16.71 16.46
C PRO A 173 -10.88 -17.96 17.36
N PHE A 174 -9.85 -18.09 18.19
CA PHE A 174 -9.69 -19.23 19.11
C PHE A 174 -10.13 -18.87 20.52
N ARG A 175 -10.82 -19.80 21.18
CA ARG A 175 -11.32 -19.65 22.55
C ARG A 175 -10.57 -20.57 23.51
N VAL A 176 -10.74 -20.35 24.80
CA VAL A 176 -10.21 -21.25 25.85
C VAL A 176 -10.68 -22.69 25.59
N GLY A 177 -9.76 -23.65 25.67
CA GLY A 177 -9.98 -25.04 25.33
C GLY A 177 -9.72 -25.43 23.88
N ALA A 178 -9.47 -24.45 22.97
CA ALA A 178 -9.11 -24.76 21.59
C ALA A 178 -7.70 -25.35 21.51
N LEU A 179 -7.52 -26.38 20.68
CA LEU A 179 -6.22 -26.96 20.37
C LEU A 179 -5.55 -26.12 19.28
N VAL A 180 -4.32 -25.70 19.54
CA VAL A 180 -3.50 -24.91 18.61
C VAL A 180 -2.14 -25.58 18.38
N SER A 181 -1.51 -25.26 17.22
CA SER A 181 -0.20 -25.79 16.85
C SER A 181 0.50 -24.83 15.87
N PRO A 182 1.83 -24.91 15.68
CA PRO A 182 2.57 -24.06 14.75
C PRO A 182 2.10 -24.11 13.27
N GLY A 183 1.36 -25.16 12.90
CA GLY A 183 0.87 -25.38 11.53
C GLY A 183 -0.56 -24.91 11.27
N ILE A 184 -1.20 -24.17 12.18
CA ILE A 184 -2.55 -23.64 11.94
C ILE A 184 -2.52 -22.59 10.81
N GLN A 185 -3.59 -22.60 9.98
CA GLN A 185 -3.70 -21.66 8.85
C GLN A 185 -4.08 -20.25 9.29
N GLN A 186 -4.86 -20.13 10.36
CA GLN A 186 -5.36 -18.87 10.87
C GLN A 186 -4.55 -18.43 12.10
N PRO A 187 -4.12 -17.17 12.21
CA PRO A 187 -3.41 -16.67 13.37
C PRO A 187 -4.29 -16.68 14.62
N LEU A 188 -3.67 -16.74 15.81
CA LEU A 188 -4.36 -16.59 17.10
C LEU A 188 -5.03 -15.21 17.22
N THR A 189 -4.35 -14.21 16.72
CA THR A 189 -4.82 -12.83 16.55
C THR A 189 -3.83 -12.07 15.67
N THR A 190 -4.20 -10.86 15.25
CA THR A 190 -3.29 -9.89 14.64
C THR A 190 -3.13 -8.72 15.60
N VAL A 191 -1.91 -8.25 15.80
CA VAL A 191 -1.64 -7.01 16.55
C VAL A 191 -1.28 -5.94 15.53
N SER A 192 -2.12 -4.89 15.47
CA SER A 192 -1.96 -3.76 14.52
C SER A 192 -1.47 -2.52 15.24
N ASP A 193 -0.35 -1.96 14.79
CA ASP A 193 0.09 -0.62 15.19
C ASP A 193 -0.63 0.42 14.31
N ASN A 194 -1.65 1.05 14.87
CA ASN A 194 -2.47 2.06 14.21
C ASN A 194 -2.07 3.49 14.63
N SER A 195 -0.84 3.73 15.05
CA SER A 195 -0.36 5.09 15.38
C SER A 195 -0.30 5.97 14.15
N ASP A 196 0.30 5.43 13.09
CA ASP A 196 0.31 6.00 11.74
C ASP A 196 -0.33 4.98 10.79
N MET A 197 -1.02 5.47 9.78
CA MET A 197 -1.66 4.61 8.79
C MET A 197 -0.93 4.70 7.47
N TYR A 198 -0.60 3.55 6.93
CA TYR A 198 -0.05 3.40 5.60
C TYR A 198 -1.19 3.21 4.60
N VAL A 199 -1.31 4.15 3.69
CA VAL A 199 -2.35 4.15 2.66
C VAL A 199 -1.70 3.80 1.32
N TYR A 200 -2.04 2.62 0.81
CA TYR A 200 -1.52 2.09 -0.45
C TYR A 200 -2.50 2.36 -1.57
N PHE A 201 -2.03 2.96 -2.63
CA PHE A 201 -2.80 3.20 -3.85
C PHE A 201 -1.96 2.91 -5.09
N SER A 202 -2.64 2.66 -6.21
CA SER A 202 -1.97 2.35 -7.47
C SER A 202 -2.14 3.47 -8.46
N MET A 203 -1.06 3.84 -9.15
CA MET A 203 -1.07 4.77 -10.28
C MET A 203 -0.54 4.09 -11.53
N THR A 204 -0.99 4.54 -12.69
CA THR A 204 -0.55 3.98 -13.98
C THR A 204 0.88 4.42 -14.32
N GLU A 205 1.56 3.65 -15.17
CA GLU A 205 2.89 4.00 -15.68
C GLU A 205 2.91 5.39 -16.35
N ASN A 206 1.86 5.75 -17.08
CA ASN A 206 1.76 7.08 -17.72
C ASN A 206 1.73 8.22 -16.69
N GLN A 207 1.03 8.03 -15.56
CA GLN A 207 1.00 9.01 -14.48
C GLN A 207 2.36 9.11 -13.80
N LEU A 208 3.03 7.98 -13.58
CA LEU A 208 4.40 7.94 -13.05
C LEU A 208 5.37 8.71 -13.93
N LEU A 209 5.33 8.47 -15.25
CA LEU A 209 6.16 9.17 -16.23
C LEU A 209 5.87 10.68 -16.24
N SER A 210 4.60 11.08 -16.13
CA SER A 210 4.20 12.48 -16.04
C SER A 210 4.77 13.16 -14.80
N LEU A 211 4.67 12.51 -13.63
CA LEU A 211 5.28 12.99 -12.39
C LEU A 211 6.80 13.13 -12.51
N THR A 212 7.47 12.10 -13.04
CA THR A 212 8.92 12.12 -13.21
C THR A 212 9.37 13.24 -14.14
N ARG A 213 8.61 13.53 -15.22
CA ARG A 213 8.90 14.64 -16.13
C ARG A 213 8.66 16.01 -15.48
N GLN A 214 7.62 16.11 -14.66
CA GLN A 214 7.25 17.36 -13.97
C GLN A 214 8.29 17.77 -12.93
N TYR A 215 8.81 16.81 -12.14
CA TYR A 215 9.72 17.06 -11.04
C TYR A 215 11.20 16.75 -11.37
N GLY A 216 11.49 16.21 -12.56
CA GLY A 216 12.84 15.87 -13.01
C GLY A 216 13.33 14.50 -12.59
N SER A 217 12.98 14.05 -11.40
CA SER A 217 13.29 12.70 -10.91
C SER A 217 12.22 12.23 -9.90
N MET A 218 12.19 10.94 -9.60
CA MET A 218 11.26 10.37 -8.61
C MET A 218 11.59 10.88 -7.19
N ASP A 219 12.86 11.00 -6.84
CA ASP A 219 13.27 11.48 -5.53
C ASP A 219 12.89 12.96 -5.31
N GLU A 220 12.99 13.77 -6.36
CA GLU A 220 12.51 15.16 -6.32
C GLU A 220 10.99 15.24 -6.29
N ALA A 221 10.29 14.33 -6.98
CA ALA A 221 8.83 14.24 -6.90
C ALA A 221 8.39 13.96 -5.46
N LEU A 222 8.94 12.94 -4.80
CA LEU A 222 8.60 12.58 -3.42
C LEU A 222 8.84 13.72 -2.41
N LYS A 223 9.83 14.58 -2.65
CA LYS A 223 10.12 15.74 -1.78
C LYS A 223 9.21 16.95 -2.00
N ASN A 224 8.77 17.13 -3.24
CA ASN A 224 8.08 18.34 -3.68
C ASN A 224 6.60 18.12 -4.01
N MET A 225 6.11 16.87 -3.94
CA MET A 225 4.68 16.61 -4.08
C MET A 225 3.90 17.27 -2.94
N PRO A 226 2.70 17.79 -3.23
CA PRO A 226 1.84 18.34 -2.20
C PRO A 226 1.39 17.26 -1.21
N GLU A 227 0.97 17.69 -0.04
CA GLU A 227 0.25 16.84 0.89
C GLU A 227 -1.01 16.30 0.23
N VAL A 228 -1.39 15.09 0.59
CA VAL A 228 -2.53 14.39 0.01
C VAL A 228 -3.67 14.28 1.03
N GLU A 229 -4.90 14.31 0.54
CA GLU A 229 -6.08 14.13 1.34
C GLU A 229 -6.56 12.67 1.27
N LEU A 230 -7.19 12.20 2.33
CA LEU A 230 -7.84 10.90 2.36
C LEU A 230 -9.35 11.08 2.43
N ARG A 231 -10.04 10.66 1.38
CA ARG A 231 -11.51 10.59 1.36
C ARG A 231 -11.95 9.21 1.80
N LEU A 232 -12.75 9.16 2.86
CA LEU A 232 -13.28 7.93 3.43
C LEU A 232 -14.47 7.40 2.61
N ASN A 233 -14.90 6.18 2.90
CA ASN A 233 -15.99 5.53 2.15
C ASN A 233 -17.38 6.18 2.34
N ASP A 234 -17.55 6.98 3.39
CA ASP A 234 -18.74 7.81 3.62
C ASP A 234 -18.70 9.15 2.89
N ASN A 235 -17.67 9.37 2.03
CA ASN A 235 -17.33 10.60 1.33
C ASN A 235 -16.86 11.77 2.22
N SER A 236 -16.67 11.56 3.52
CA SER A 236 -16.01 12.55 4.36
C SER A 236 -14.51 12.64 4.02
N ILE A 237 -13.93 13.80 4.22
CA ILE A 237 -12.48 14.00 4.11
C ILE A 237 -11.91 13.79 5.52
N TYR A 238 -10.82 13.03 5.60
CA TYR A 238 -10.09 12.85 6.85
C TYR A 238 -9.38 14.15 7.23
N ASP A 239 -9.42 14.53 8.51
CA ASP A 239 -8.96 15.83 8.97
C ASP A 239 -7.45 16.05 8.84
N GLU A 240 -6.66 14.95 8.89
CA GLU A 240 -5.21 14.99 8.77
C GLU A 240 -4.77 14.75 7.34
N HIS A 241 -3.78 15.52 6.89
CA HIS A 241 -3.16 15.33 5.58
C HIS A 241 -2.06 14.27 5.63
N GLY A 242 -1.88 13.57 4.53
CA GLY A 242 -0.84 12.57 4.37
C GLY A 242 0.29 13.03 3.46
N ILE A 243 1.43 12.36 3.59
CA ILE A 243 2.60 12.58 2.75
C ILE A 243 2.89 11.30 1.99
N ILE A 244 3.14 11.39 0.68
CA ILE A 244 3.58 10.25 -0.13
C ILE A 244 5.03 9.96 0.23
N GLU A 245 5.24 8.85 0.93
CA GLU A 245 6.57 8.47 1.45
C GLU A 245 7.37 7.65 0.43
N SER A 246 6.69 6.83 -0.35
CA SER A 246 7.36 5.96 -1.30
C SER A 246 6.50 5.61 -2.51
N ILE A 247 7.16 5.38 -3.63
CA ILE A 247 6.57 4.82 -4.85
C ILE A 247 7.41 3.62 -5.24
N SER A 248 6.77 2.49 -5.54
CA SER A 248 7.47 1.26 -5.93
C SER A 248 8.32 1.50 -7.18
N GLY A 249 9.56 1.00 -7.16
CA GLY A 249 10.44 0.98 -8.33
C GLY A 249 10.10 -0.11 -9.36
N VAL A 250 9.04 -0.88 -9.13
CA VAL A 250 8.65 -2.02 -9.99
C VAL A 250 7.21 -1.83 -10.45
N ILE A 251 7.00 -1.92 -11.77
CA ILE A 251 5.67 -1.89 -12.38
C ILE A 251 5.10 -3.32 -12.36
N ASP A 252 3.89 -3.46 -11.86
CA ASP A 252 3.15 -4.71 -11.97
C ASP A 252 2.81 -4.96 -13.45
N ARG A 253 3.30 -6.09 -13.98
CA ARG A 253 3.16 -6.43 -15.41
C ARG A 253 1.73 -6.82 -15.80
N GLN A 254 0.89 -7.22 -14.86
CA GLN A 254 -0.49 -7.62 -15.14
C GLN A 254 -1.40 -6.39 -15.24
N THR A 255 -1.16 -5.38 -14.42
CA THR A 255 -2.01 -4.19 -14.32
C THR A 255 -1.40 -2.95 -14.98
N GLY A 256 -0.09 -2.93 -15.25
CA GLY A 256 0.63 -1.74 -15.76
C GLY A 256 0.67 -0.59 -14.74
N THR A 257 0.59 -0.92 -13.45
CA THR A 257 0.56 0.07 -12.37
C THR A 257 1.74 -0.05 -11.43
N VAL A 258 2.02 1.03 -10.72
CA VAL A 258 2.97 1.08 -9.60
C VAL A 258 2.21 1.37 -8.32
N VAL A 259 2.67 0.79 -7.22
CA VAL A 259 2.10 1.03 -5.90
C VAL A 259 2.81 2.20 -5.25
N ALA A 260 2.04 3.19 -4.81
CA ALA A 260 2.48 4.28 -3.97
C ALA A 260 1.97 4.09 -2.54
N ARG A 261 2.74 4.57 -1.58
CA ARG A 261 2.40 4.56 -0.16
C ARG A 261 2.42 5.99 0.38
N ALA A 262 1.30 6.42 0.93
CA ALA A 262 1.20 7.63 1.72
C ALA A 262 1.09 7.29 3.20
N VAL A 263 1.59 8.16 4.06
CA VAL A 263 1.53 8.05 5.52
C VAL A 263 0.58 9.11 6.04
N PHE A 264 -0.38 8.69 6.84
CA PHE A 264 -1.34 9.56 7.50
C PHE A 264 -1.22 9.40 9.02
N PRO A 265 -1.07 10.48 9.80
CA PRO A 265 -1.20 10.44 11.25
C PRO A 265 -2.59 9.93 11.64
N ASN A 266 -2.70 9.17 12.74
CA ASN A 266 -3.98 8.64 13.20
C ASN A 266 -4.15 8.84 14.71
N GLU A 267 -3.99 10.08 15.17
CA GLU A 267 -4.11 10.44 16.59
C GLU A 267 -5.54 10.20 17.11
N SER A 268 -6.54 10.51 16.28
CA SER A 268 -7.95 10.28 16.57
C SER A 268 -8.35 8.81 16.60
N ARG A 269 -7.51 7.91 16.02
CA ARG A 269 -7.77 6.47 15.83
C ARG A 269 -9.04 6.16 15.06
N LEU A 270 -9.47 7.06 14.22
CA LEU A 270 -10.61 6.86 13.33
C LEU A 270 -10.29 5.81 12.25
N LEU A 271 -9.04 5.78 11.77
CA LEU A 271 -8.61 4.85 10.76
C LEU A 271 -8.25 3.50 11.37
N HIS A 272 -8.70 2.44 10.73
CA HIS A 272 -8.41 1.07 11.13
C HIS A 272 -7.71 0.32 10.00
N SER A 273 -6.82 -0.61 10.35
CA SER A 273 -6.20 -1.49 9.37
C SER A 273 -7.25 -2.36 8.68
N GLY A 274 -7.13 -2.53 7.35
CA GLY A 274 -8.09 -3.22 6.51
C GLY A 274 -9.20 -2.33 5.94
N ALA A 275 -9.30 -1.06 6.35
CA ALA A 275 -10.23 -0.10 5.76
C ALA A 275 -9.80 0.28 4.34
N SER A 276 -10.71 0.88 3.58
CA SER A 276 -10.46 1.42 2.25
C SER A 276 -10.94 2.87 2.16
N GLY A 277 -10.42 3.59 1.18
CA GLY A 277 -10.76 4.98 0.92
C GLY A 277 -10.20 5.41 -0.42
N ASN A 278 -10.13 6.72 -0.65
CA ASN A 278 -9.53 7.29 -1.84
C ASN A 278 -8.50 8.35 -1.44
N VAL A 279 -7.27 8.20 -1.94
CA VAL A 279 -6.26 9.24 -1.84
C VAL A 279 -6.52 10.28 -2.91
N VAL A 280 -6.61 11.54 -2.51
CA VAL A 280 -6.82 12.68 -3.38
C VAL A 280 -5.54 13.49 -3.45
N ILE A 281 -4.95 13.56 -4.65
CA ILE A 281 -3.71 14.31 -4.91
C ILE A 281 -4.11 15.62 -5.58
N PRO A 282 -3.91 16.78 -4.94
CA PRO A 282 -4.18 18.07 -5.55
C PRO A 282 -3.10 18.42 -6.58
N SER A 283 -3.49 19.05 -7.66
CA SER A 283 -2.61 19.58 -8.72
C SER A 283 -2.99 21.01 -9.01
N VAL A 284 -2.11 21.95 -8.71
CA VAL A 284 -2.35 23.37 -8.92
C VAL A 284 -1.73 23.80 -10.26
N TYR A 285 -2.55 24.26 -11.18
CA TYR A 285 -2.15 24.89 -12.43
C TYR A 285 -2.23 26.41 -12.26
N LYS A 286 -1.09 27.09 -12.29
CA LYS A 286 -1.02 28.55 -12.18
C LYS A 286 -1.01 29.19 -13.54
N ASP A 287 -1.66 30.36 -13.66
CA ASP A 287 -1.74 31.15 -14.91
C ASP A 287 -2.16 30.32 -16.13
N CYS A 288 -3.01 29.32 -15.95
CA CYS A 288 -3.44 28.41 -16.99
C CYS A 288 -4.70 28.91 -17.70
N ILE A 289 -4.86 28.52 -18.95
CA ILE A 289 -6.09 28.78 -19.70
C ILE A 289 -7.14 27.76 -19.32
N VAL A 290 -8.30 28.23 -18.87
CA VAL A 290 -9.44 27.40 -18.48
C VAL A 290 -10.61 27.68 -19.42
N ILE A 291 -11.17 26.62 -20.01
CA ILE A 291 -12.32 26.69 -20.91
C ILE A 291 -13.39 25.67 -20.53
N PRO A 292 -14.68 25.99 -20.73
CA PRO A 292 -15.75 25.01 -20.51
C PRO A 292 -15.61 23.80 -21.44
N GLN A 293 -15.97 22.61 -20.98
CA GLN A 293 -15.96 21.40 -21.83
C GLN A 293 -16.91 21.56 -23.04
N GLY A 294 -18.02 22.29 -22.88
CA GLY A 294 -18.95 22.62 -23.97
C GLY A 294 -18.34 23.44 -25.12
N ALA A 295 -17.18 24.08 -24.86
CA ALA A 295 -16.43 24.83 -25.90
C ALA A 295 -15.54 23.93 -26.76
N THR A 296 -15.49 22.62 -26.47
CA THR A 296 -14.61 21.68 -27.17
C THR A 296 -15.38 20.56 -27.86
N VAL A 297 -14.73 19.99 -28.87
CA VAL A 297 -15.22 18.79 -29.57
C VAL A 297 -14.11 17.77 -29.61
N GLN A 298 -14.43 16.56 -29.23
CA GLN A 298 -13.52 15.42 -29.37
C GLN A 298 -13.72 14.78 -30.76
N LEU A 299 -12.66 14.76 -31.56
CA LEU A 299 -12.59 14.08 -32.85
C LEU A 299 -11.54 12.97 -32.74
N GLN A 300 -11.99 11.73 -32.57
CA GLN A 300 -11.11 10.58 -32.31
C GLN A 300 -10.26 10.81 -31.04
N ASP A 301 -8.95 10.94 -31.21
CA ASP A 301 -7.96 11.19 -30.15
C ASP A 301 -7.58 12.69 -29.98
N LYS A 302 -8.26 13.59 -30.72
CA LYS A 302 -7.94 15.03 -30.76
C LYS A 302 -9.05 15.83 -30.13
N THR A 303 -8.67 16.79 -29.29
CA THR A 303 -9.60 17.82 -28.79
C THR A 303 -9.42 19.09 -29.58
N ILE A 304 -10.51 19.66 -30.11
CA ILE A 304 -10.51 20.91 -30.85
C ILE A 304 -11.42 21.91 -30.17
N ALA A 305 -11.03 23.19 -30.27
CA ALA A 305 -11.86 24.34 -29.94
C ALA A 305 -12.01 25.21 -31.19
N TYR A 306 -13.12 25.94 -31.30
CA TYR A 306 -13.33 26.89 -32.41
C TYR A 306 -12.97 28.30 -31.96
N LYS A 307 -11.90 28.86 -32.55
CA LYS A 307 -11.56 30.27 -32.41
C LYS A 307 -12.41 31.11 -33.35
N VAL A 308 -12.76 32.31 -32.93
CA VAL A 308 -13.41 33.30 -33.78
C VAL A 308 -12.34 34.22 -34.37
N VAL A 309 -12.09 34.09 -35.67
CA VAL A 309 -11.14 34.91 -36.43
C VAL A 309 -11.89 35.58 -37.56
N ASP A 310 -11.85 36.91 -37.63
CA ASP A 310 -12.58 37.71 -38.63
C ASP A 310 -14.08 37.37 -38.73
N GLY A 311 -14.72 37.09 -37.59
CA GLY A 311 -16.13 36.70 -37.49
C GLY A 311 -16.46 35.30 -38.03
N LYS A 312 -15.48 34.43 -38.20
CA LYS A 312 -15.65 33.04 -38.62
C LYS A 312 -15.06 32.06 -37.63
N ALA A 313 -15.69 30.90 -37.49
CA ALA A 313 -15.20 29.83 -36.69
C ALA A 313 -14.04 29.10 -37.37
N VAL A 314 -12.88 29.03 -36.70
CA VAL A 314 -11.68 28.34 -37.16
C VAL A 314 -11.35 27.22 -36.17
N SER A 315 -11.31 25.98 -36.66
CA SER A 315 -10.97 24.85 -35.84
C SER A 315 -9.50 24.90 -35.40
N THR A 316 -9.27 24.81 -34.11
CA THR A 316 -7.93 24.84 -33.51
C THR A 316 -7.73 23.61 -32.67
N LEU A 317 -6.67 22.85 -32.96
CA LEU A 317 -6.27 21.73 -32.15
C LEU A 317 -5.74 22.23 -30.78
N ILE A 318 -6.25 21.68 -29.71
CA ILE A 318 -5.82 22.05 -28.37
C ILE A 318 -5.29 20.81 -27.62
N SER A 319 -4.30 21.01 -26.76
CA SER A 319 -3.85 20.04 -25.79
C SER A 319 -4.43 20.41 -24.44
N VAL A 320 -5.11 19.47 -23.79
CA VAL A 320 -5.73 19.66 -22.47
C VAL A 320 -5.04 18.82 -21.41
N ALA A 321 -5.10 19.27 -20.16
CA ALA A 321 -4.60 18.47 -19.05
C ALA A 321 -5.39 17.15 -18.94
N GLY A 322 -4.68 16.07 -18.58
CA GLY A 322 -5.29 14.74 -18.42
C GLY A 322 -6.27 14.62 -17.24
N ILE A 323 -6.32 15.65 -16.40
CA ILE A 323 -7.19 15.76 -15.23
C ILE A 323 -8.17 16.88 -15.49
N ASN A 324 -9.45 16.69 -15.17
CA ASN A 324 -10.49 17.70 -15.26
C ASN A 324 -11.55 17.50 -14.18
N ASP A 325 -12.35 18.51 -13.91
CA ASP A 325 -13.43 18.49 -12.93
C ASP A 325 -14.80 18.08 -13.49
N GLY A 326 -14.84 17.63 -14.75
CA GLY A 326 -16.08 17.30 -15.44
C GLY A 326 -16.84 18.50 -15.97
N ARG A 327 -16.34 19.72 -15.80
CA ARG A 327 -16.96 20.98 -16.25
C ARG A 327 -16.05 21.79 -17.15
N GLU A 328 -14.78 21.87 -16.81
CA GLU A 328 -13.79 22.72 -17.45
C GLU A 328 -12.54 21.92 -17.82
N TYR A 329 -11.86 22.35 -18.86
CA TYR A 329 -10.54 21.88 -19.25
C TYR A 329 -9.48 22.93 -18.98
N VAL A 330 -8.35 22.51 -18.43
CA VAL A 330 -7.11 23.28 -18.44
C VAL A 330 -6.42 23.04 -19.77
N VAL A 331 -6.23 24.09 -20.55
CA VAL A 331 -5.57 24.02 -21.86
C VAL A 331 -4.08 24.25 -21.67
N LEU A 332 -3.28 23.28 -22.14
CA LEU A 332 -1.83 23.31 -22.06
C LEU A 332 -1.21 23.94 -23.30
N ASP A 333 -1.86 23.80 -24.48
CA ASP A 333 -1.39 24.32 -25.74
C ASP A 333 -2.55 24.51 -26.74
N GLY A 334 -2.35 25.37 -27.73
CA GLY A 334 -3.29 25.64 -28.83
C GLY A 334 -4.12 26.92 -28.68
N LEU A 335 -4.28 27.47 -27.46
CA LEU A 335 -4.97 28.77 -27.24
C LEU A 335 -4.01 29.76 -26.56
N LYS A 336 -4.35 31.06 -26.74
CA LYS A 336 -3.65 32.15 -26.06
C LYS A 336 -4.64 33.02 -25.28
N ALA A 337 -4.16 33.62 -24.20
CA ALA A 337 -4.95 34.62 -23.49
C ALA A 337 -5.35 35.74 -24.41
N GLY A 338 -6.64 36.10 -24.45
CA GLY A 338 -7.22 37.08 -25.35
C GLY A 338 -7.85 36.51 -26.62
N ASP A 339 -7.65 35.25 -26.96
CA ASP A 339 -8.37 34.57 -28.03
C ASP A 339 -9.89 34.58 -27.73
N GLU A 340 -10.70 34.73 -28.78
CA GLU A 340 -12.15 34.56 -28.68
C GLU A 340 -12.50 33.15 -29.17
N ILE A 341 -13.23 32.40 -28.34
CA ILE A 341 -13.67 31.04 -28.65
C ILE A 341 -15.18 30.93 -28.50
N ILE A 342 -15.74 29.92 -29.12
CA ILE A 342 -17.14 29.55 -28.95
C ILE A 342 -17.26 28.77 -27.66
N SER A 343 -18.03 29.27 -26.68
CA SER A 343 -18.13 28.69 -25.32
C SER A 343 -19.14 27.55 -25.20
N GLU A 344 -20.15 27.52 -26.08
CA GLU A 344 -21.20 26.50 -26.06
C GLU A 344 -21.60 26.09 -27.47
N GLY A 345 -21.96 24.81 -27.63
CA GLY A 345 -22.44 24.27 -28.90
C GLY A 345 -21.36 24.00 -29.94
N ALA A 346 -20.10 23.88 -29.53
CA ALA A 346 -18.97 23.60 -30.41
C ALA A 346 -19.18 22.37 -31.30
N GLY A 347 -19.91 21.33 -30.81
CA GLY A 347 -20.22 20.13 -31.59
C GLY A 347 -21.17 20.33 -32.79
N LEU A 348 -21.87 21.44 -32.85
CA LEU A 348 -22.83 21.75 -33.91
C LEU A 348 -22.24 22.66 -35.00
N ILE A 349 -21.03 23.16 -34.82
CA ILE A 349 -20.36 24.11 -35.68
C ILE A 349 -19.48 23.41 -36.71
N ARG A 350 -19.41 23.99 -37.90
CA ARG A 350 -18.47 23.61 -38.96
C ARG A 350 -17.44 24.71 -39.16
N GLU A 351 -16.28 24.34 -39.61
CA GLU A 351 -15.22 25.27 -39.99
C GLU A 351 -15.74 26.30 -41.03
N GLY A 352 -15.42 27.56 -40.80
CA GLY A 352 -15.87 28.67 -41.68
C GLY A 352 -17.27 29.20 -41.39
N THR A 353 -17.99 28.66 -40.40
CA THR A 353 -19.31 29.18 -40.00
C THR A 353 -19.17 30.63 -39.53
N VAL A 354 -20.02 31.51 -40.04
CA VAL A 354 -20.05 32.94 -39.65
C VAL A 354 -20.66 33.03 -38.26
N VAL A 355 -19.91 33.57 -37.31
CA VAL A 355 -20.27 33.76 -35.91
C VAL A 355 -20.39 35.26 -35.64
N LYS A 356 -21.48 35.66 -35.02
CA LYS A 356 -21.71 37.07 -34.65
C LYS A 356 -22.02 37.13 -33.16
#